data_787f82a2c23df826566722e1083a1f9b
#
_entry.id   787f82a2c23df826566722e1083a1f9b
#
_cell.length_a   1.000
_cell.length_b   1.000
_cell.length_c   1.000
_cell.angle_alpha   90.00
_cell.angle_beta   90.00
_cell.angle_gamma   90.00
#
_symmetry.space_group_name_H-M   'P 1'
#
loop_
_entity.id
_entity.type
_entity.pdbx_description
1 polymer ?
#
loop_
_entity_poly.entity_id
_entity_poly.type
_entity_poly.pdbx_seq_one_letter_code
_entity_poly.pdbx_strand_id
1 'polypeptide(L)'
;ALSWLSEHQESDGGFCSSMDTGTESSESCAQVLTALCSLGIDPQSDSRFIKNGNTVLDNLMSFRQEDGGFVHAYVYDASNPASIPDESDFLAGGQAAYALTAFCRYKNNMKNLFNLRPEKASLLSKNGSAMPVMVVAVVIAVIAAAVVLMLKRRNKKE
;
A
#
# COMPACT_ATOMS: atom_id res chain seq x y z
N ALA A 1 24.68 -3.02 -2.71
CA ALA A 1 23.37 -3.59 -3.14
C ALA A 1 22.50 -2.50 -3.78
N LEU A 2 22.10 -1.43 -3.05
CA LEU A 2 21.19 -0.40 -3.61
C LEU A 2 21.77 0.36 -4.80
N SER A 3 23.09 0.71 -4.79
CA SER A 3 23.75 1.35 -5.93
C SER A 3 23.71 0.46 -7.16
N TRP A 4 24.03 -0.81 -6.99
CA TRP A 4 23.97 -1.81 -8.04
C TRP A 4 22.55 -1.93 -8.62
N LEU A 5 21.55 -1.99 -7.75
CA LEU A 5 20.15 -2.05 -8.17
C LEU A 5 19.74 -0.80 -8.97
N SER A 6 20.14 0.38 -8.51
CA SER A 6 19.89 1.65 -9.23
C SER A 6 20.57 1.70 -10.60
N GLU A 7 21.78 1.14 -10.73
CA GLU A 7 22.54 1.09 -11.98
C GLU A 7 21.93 0.13 -13.03
N HIS A 8 21.14 -0.87 -12.55
CA HIS A 8 20.49 -1.87 -13.40
C HIS A 8 18.99 -1.61 -13.60
N GLN A 9 18.52 -0.44 -13.20
CA GLN A 9 17.19 0.01 -13.51
C GLN A 9 17.13 0.54 -14.94
N GLU A 10 16.18 0.05 -15.73
CA GLU A 10 15.97 0.47 -17.12
C GLU A 10 15.47 1.91 -17.22
N SER A 11 15.57 2.46 -18.40
CA SER A 11 15.28 3.89 -18.67
C SER A 11 13.82 4.27 -18.47
N ASP A 12 12.91 3.33 -18.49
CA ASP A 12 11.48 3.47 -18.24
C ASP A 12 11.08 3.11 -16.79
N GLY A 13 12.06 2.89 -15.94
CA GLY A 13 11.87 2.59 -14.51
C GLY A 13 11.82 1.10 -14.18
N GLY A 14 11.85 0.22 -15.19
CA GLY A 14 11.70 -1.21 -15.05
C GLY A 14 12.95 -1.97 -14.62
N PHE A 15 12.80 -3.28 -14.53
CA PHE A 15 13.85 -4.24 -14.19
C PHE A 15 13.69 -5.53 -14.97
N CYS A 16 14.80 -6.04 -15.47
CA CYS A 16 14.85 -7.30 -16.23
C CYS A 16 14.85 -8.53 -15.33
N SER A 17 14.32 -9.64 -15.86
CA SER A 17 14.30 -10.95 -15.19
C SER A 17 15.70 -11.60 -15.10
N SER A 18 16.57 -11.26 -16.05
CA SER A 18 17.96 -11.73 -16.11
C SER A 18 18.84 -10.63 -16.70
N MET A 19 20.07 -10.53 -16.22
CA MET A 19 21.01 -9.49 -16.69
C MET A 19 21.61 -9.79 -18.06
N ASP A 20 21.69 -11.05 -18.44
CA ASP A 20 22.39 -11.44 -19.67
C ASP A 20 21.45 -11.52 -20.89
N THR A 21 20.20 -11.87 -20.68
CA THR A 21 19.18 -12.07 -21.72
C THR A 21 17.86 -11.47 -21.30
N GLY A 22 17.90 -10.55 -20.32
CA GLY A 22 16.74 -10.23 -19.52
C GLY A 22 15.68 -9.50 -20.29
N THR A 23 14.53 -10.12 -20.31
CA THR A 23 13.26 -9.47 -20.59
C THR A 23 12.83 -8.72 -19.36
N GLU A 24 12.41 -7.50 -19.54
CA GLU A 24 11.77 -6.73 -18.47
C GLU A 24 10.50 -7.46 -18.05
N SER A 25 10.31 -7.62 -16.73
CA SER A 25 9.17 -8.36 -16.20
C SER A 25 8.50 -7.68 -15.02
N SER A 26 7.19 -7.85 -14.96
CA SER A 26 6.38 -7.33 -13.85
C SER A 26 6.83 -7.88 -12.50
N GLU A 27 7.25 -9.13 -12.43
CA GLU A 27 7.72 -9.75 -11.20
C GLU A 27 9.02 -9.13 -10.71
N SER A 28 9.96 -8.81 -11.61
CA SER A 28 11.20 -8.12 -11.25
C SER A 28 10.91 -6.74 -10.66
N CYS A 29 10.02 -5.99 -11.30
CA CYS A 29 9.57 -4.70 -10.80
C CYS A 29 8.83 -4.83 -9.45
N ALA A 30 7.98 -5.83 -9.30
CA ALA A 30 7.27 -6.10 -8.04
C ALA A 30 8.24 -6.42 -6.89
N GLN A 31 9.27 -7.21 -7.14
CA GLN A 31 10.30 -7.54 -6.15
C GLN A 31 11.06 -6.30 -5.70
N VAL A 32 11.50 -5.46 -6.65
CA VAL A 32 12.22 -4.22 -6.33
C VAL A 32 11.33 -3.24 -5.58
N LEU A 33 10.09 -3.02 -6.02
CA LEU A 33 9.12 -2.16 -5.33
C LEU A 33 8.93 -2.61 -3.87
N THR A 34 8.76 -3.91 -3.66
CA THR A 34 8.61 -4.50 -2.33
C THR A 34 9.85 -4.28 -1.47
N ALA A 35 11.04 -4.47 -2.04
CA ALA A 35 12.30 -4.28 -1.33
C ALA A 35 12.51 -2.82 -0.90
N LEU A 36 12.27 -1.86 -1.80
CA LEU A 36 12.40 -0.43 -1.50
C LEU A 36 11.44 -0.03 -0.36
N CYS A 37 10.16 -0.39 -0.46
CA CYS A 37 9.17 -0.12 0.58
C CYS A 37 9.55 -0.76 1.93
N SER A 38 10.10 -1.97 1.92
CA SER A 38 10.53 -2.68 3.12
C SER A 38 11.72 -2.04 3.81
N LEU A 39 12.57 -1.38 3.03
CA LEU A 39 13.74 -0.62 3.52
C LEU A 39 13.38 0.82 3.91
N GLY A 40 12.12 1.24 3.75
CA GLY A 40 11.69 2.61 4.04
C GLY A 40 12.14 3.62 2.97
N ILE A 41 12.45 3.16 1.77
CA ILE A 41 12.84 3.99 0.63
C ILE A 41 11.58 4.30 -0.19
N ASP A 42 11.31 5.58 -0.42
CA ASP A 42 10.17 5.98 -1.26
C ASP A 42 10.47 5.71 -2.74
N PRO A 43 9.81 4.76 -3.39
CA PRO A 43 10.07 4.42 -4.78
C PRO A 43 9.66 5.53 -5.76
N GLN A 44 8.88 6.52 -5.31
CA GLN A 44 8.41 7.63 -6.16
C GLN A 44 9.22 8.91 -6.00
N SER A 45 10.09 9.02 -5.01
CA SER A 45 10.84 10.25 -4.74
C SER A 45 12.35 10.07 -4.56
N ASP A 46 12.83 8.87 -4.33
CA ASP A 46 14.27 8.61 -4.24
C ASP A 46 14.90 8.68 -5.62
N SER A 47 15.73 9.71 -5.83
CA SER A 47 16.34 10.02 -7.13
C SER A 47 17.21 8.89 -7.71
N ARG A 48 17.65 7.95 -6.89
CA ARG A 48 18.40 6.77 -7.36
C ARG A 48 17.52 5.85 -8.20
N PHE A 49 16.22 5.81 -7.92
CA PHE A 49 15.24 4.91 -8.53
C PHE A 49 14.23 5.61 -9.43
N ILE A 50 14.57 6.79 -9.92
CA ILE A 50 13.83 7.53 -10.94
C ILE A 50 14.67 7.61 -12.20
N LYS A 51 14.21 7.04 -13.31
CA LYS A 51 14.87 7.06 -14.61
C LYS A 51 14.00 7.77 -15.63
N ASN A 52 14.51 8.83 -16.23
CA ASN A 52 13.78 9.67 -17.20
C ASN A 52 12.39 10.11 -16.70
N GLY A 53 12.23 10.29 -15.40
CA GLY A 53 10.95 10.65 -14.77
C GLY A 53 10.05 9.46 -14.45
N ASN A 54 10.43 8.24 -14.80
CA ASN A 54 9.68 7.02 -14.53
C ASN A 54 10.20 6.33 -13.27
N THR A 55 9.30 5.70 -12.52
CA THR A 55 9.59 4.92 -11.32
C THR A 55 9.30 3.44 -11.55
N VAL A 56 9.80 2.60 -10.64
CA VAL A 56 9.47 1.16 -10.68
C VAL A 56 7.97 0.91 -10.49
N LEU A 57 7.26 1.81 -9.82
CA LEU A 57 5.80 1.71 -9.70
C LEU A 57 5.11 1.99 -11.03
N ASP A 58 5.53 3.04 -11.76
CA ASP A 58 4.97 3.37 -13.07
C ASP A 58 5.18 2.21 -14.04
N ASN A 59 6.38 1.64 -14.05
CA ASN A 59 6.70 0.50 -14.89
C ASN A 59 5.89 -0.74 -14.49
N LEU A 60 5.80 -1.09 -13.20
CA LEU A 60 4.96 -2.20 -12.75
C LEU A 60 3.50 -2.02 -13.20
N MET A 61 2.97 -0.80 -13.09
CA MET A 61 1.58 -0.52 -13.47
C MET A 61 1.34 -0.60 -14.99
N SER A 62 2.38 -0.46 -15.81
CA SER A 62 2.27 -0.64 -17.26
C SER A 62 1.96 -2.08 -17.66
N PHE A 63 2.31 -3.06 -16.83
CA PHE A 63 1.99 -4.48 -17.05
C PHE A 63 0.55 -4.88 -16.69
N ARG A 64 -0.24 -3.93 -16.17
CA ARG A 64 -1.62 -4.20 -15.78
C ARG A 64 -2.53 -4.29 -16.99
N GLN A 65 -3.33 -5.35 -17.06
CA GLN A 65 -4.31 -5.59 -18.12
C GLN A 65 -5.70 -5.03 -17.77
N GLU A 66 -6.58 -4.97 -18.78
CA GLU A 66 -7.96 -4.50 -18.62
C GLU A 66 -8.80 -5.40 -17.68
N ASP A 67 -8.49 -6.70 -17.62
CA ASP A 67 -9.11 -7.65 -16.70
C ASP A 67 -8.69 -7.45 -15.24
N GLY A 68 -7.72 -6.56 -15.00
CA GLY A 68 -7.16 -6.26 -13.68
C GLY A 68 -5.98 -7.13 -13.30
N GLY A 69 -5.63 -8.14 -14.10
CA GLY A 69 -4.43 -8.96 -13.96
C GLY A 69 -3.16 -8.24 -14.40
N PHE A 70 -2.05 -8.96 -14.33
CA PHE A 70 -0.75 -8.47 -14.78
C PHE A 70 -0.13 -9.51 -15.71
N VAL A 71 0.47 -9.06 -16.79
CA VAL A 71 1.29 -9.92 -17.65
C VAL A 71 2.69 -10.07 -17.07
N HIS A 72 3.33 -11.20 -17.38
CA HIS A 72 4.74 -11.39 -17.07
C HIS A 72 5.60 -10.37 -17.84
N ALA A 73 5.47 -10.39 -19.16
CA ALA A 73 6.17 -9.50 -20.08
C ALA A 73 5.37 -9.33 -21.37
N TYR A 74 5.64 -8.26 -22.12
CA TYR A 74 4.99 -8.02 -23.42
C TYR A 74 5.70 -8.71 -24.59
N VAL A 75 6.86 -9.33 -24.32
CA VAL A 75 7.62 -10.10 -25.29
C VAL A 75 7.90 -11.49 -24.75
N TYR A 76 8.19 -12.43 -25.65
CA TYR A 76 8.56 -13.78 -25.23
C TYR A 76 9.82 -13.74 -24.36
N ASP A 77 9.74 -14.30 -23.17
CA ASP A 77 10.87 -14.46 -22.27
C ASP A 77 11.38 -15.91 -22.29
N ALA A 78 12.57 -16.10 -22.85
CA ALA A 78 13.19 -17.42 -22.89
C ALA A 78 13.53 -17.99 -21.50
N SER A 79 13.64 -17.15 -20.48
CA SER A 79 13.82 -17.57 -19.08
C SER A 79 12.54 -18.03 -18.41
N ASN A 80 11.38 -17.63 -18.95
CA ASN A 80 10.05 -18.07 -18.51
C ASN A 80 9.17 -18.49 -19.70
N PRO A 81 9.49 -19.60 -20.37
CA PRO A 81 8.80 -20.02 -21.61
C PRO A 81 7.33 -20.42 -21.39
N ALA A 82 6.88 -20.54 -20.15
CA ALA A 82 5.48 -20.84 -19.83
C ALA A 82 4.59 -19.60 -19.84
N SER A 83 5.17 -18.40 -19.79
CA SER A 83 4.39 -17.17 -19.88
C SER A 83 3.99 -16.89 -21.33
N ILE A 84 2.79 -16.37 -21.50
CA ILE A 84 2.28 -15.96 -22.81
C ILE A 84 2.30 -14.42 -22.84
N PRO A 85 3.01 -13.79 -23.79
CA PRO A 85 2.96 -12.34 -23.94
C PRO A 85 1.51 -11.84 -24.06
N ASP A 86 1.23 -10.69 -23.50
CA ASP A 86 -0.08 -10.02 -23.50
C ASP A 86 -1.23 -10.76 -22.79
N GLU A 87 -0.96 -11.88 -22.10
CA GLU A 87 -1.96 -12.56 -21.29
C GLU A 87 -1.67 -12.41 -19.79
N SER A 88 -2.73 -12.21 -19.01
CA SER A 88 -2.61 -12.12 -17.54
C SER A 88 -2.06 -13.43 -16.98
N ASP A 89 -1.01 -13.31 -16.17
CA ASP A 89 -0.33 -14.43 -15.53
C ASP A 89 -0.63 -14.46 -14.03
N PHE A 90 -0.89 -15.63 -13.49
CA PHE A 90 -1.24 -15.78 -12.06
C PHE A 90 -0.07 -15.39 -11.15
N LEU A 91 1.16 -15.75 -11.53
CA LEU A 91 2.34 -15.42 -10.73
C LEU A 91 2.63 -13.92 -10.77
N ALA A 92 2.57 -13.32 -11.98
CA ALA A 92 2.71 -11.89 -12.18
C ALA A 92 1.69 -11.10 -11.36
N GLY A 93 0.42 -11.47 -11.46
CA GLY A 93 -0.68 -10.86 -10.69
C GLY A 93 -0.49 -10.99 -9.18
N GLY A 94 -0.07 -12.17 -8.71
CA GLY A 94 0.21 -12.42 -7.29
C GLY A 94 1.36 -11.56 -6.76
N GLN A 95 2.45 -11.45 -7.50
CA GLN A 95 3.60 -10.63 -7.12
C GLN A 95 3.29 -9.13 -7.19
N ALA A 96 2.55 -8.68 -8.20
CA ALA A 96 2.10 -7.30 -8.30
C ALA A 96 1.19 -6.92 -7.11
N ALA A 97 0.21 -7.76 -6.75
CA ALA A 97 -0.67 -7.52 -5.61
C ALA A 97 0.12 -7.43 -4.30
N TYR A 98 1.11 -8.29 -4.13
CA TYR A 98 2.01 -8.26 -2.98
C TYR A 98 2.82 -6.96 -2.92
N ALA A 99 3.41 -6.53 -4.03
CA ALA A 99 4.21 -5.32 -4.13
C ALA A 99 3.37 -4.06 -3.91
N LEU A 100 2.18 -3.98 -4.50
CA LEU A 100 1.24 -2.88 -4.30
C LEU A 100 0.75 -2.81 -2.84
N THR A 101 0.59 -3.96 -2.18
CA THR A 101 0.31 -4.02 -0.74
C THR A 101 1.48 -3.45 0.07
N ALA A 102 2.73 -3.80 -0.27
CA ALA A 102 3.92 -3.24 0.39
C ALA A 102 3.98 -1.72 0.22
N PHE A 103 3.72 -1.24 -0.97
CA PHE A 103 3.66 0.20 -1.28
C PHE A 103 2.54 0.91 -0.51
N CYS A 104 1.32 0.39 -0.52
CA CYS A 104 0.22 0.96 0.26
C CYS A 104 0.53 1.02 1.76
N ARG A 105 1.14 -0.03 2.32
CA ARG A 105 1.57 -0.04 3.73
C ARG A 105 2.64 1.01 3.99
N TYR A 106 3.62 1.14 3.11
CA TYR A 106 4.66 2.17 3.19
C TYR A 106 4.05 3.59 3.19
N LYS A 107 3.20 3.91 2.22
CA LYS A 107 2.54 5.24 2.12
C LYS A 107 1.66 5.58 3.32
N ASN A 108 1.11 4.59 3.99
CA ASN A 108 0.28 4.76 5.19
C ASN A 108 1.06 4.61 6.51
N ASN A 109 2.40 4.63 6.47
CA ASN A 109 3.27 4.47 7.65
C ASN A 109 2.94 3.20 8.47
N MET A 110 2.49 2.15 7.80
CA MET A 110 2.23 0.85 8.41
C MET A 110 3.54 0.05 8.48
N LYS A 111 3.56 -0.97 9.33
CA LYS A 111 4.68 -1.93 9.35
C LYS A 111 4.84 -2.58 7.98
N ASN A 112 6.09 -2.81 7.55
CA ASN A 112 6.36 -3.52 6.31
C ASN A 112 5.86 -4.99 6.38
N LEU A 113 5.73 -5.64 5.22
CA LEU A 113 5.18 -6.99 5.11
C LEU A 113 5.99 -8.05 5.87
N PHE A 114 7.28 -7.83 6.07
CA PHE A 114 8.17 -8.77 6.76
C PHE A 114 8.24 -8.54 8.28
N ASN A 115 7.62 -7.48 8.80
CA ASN A 115 7.56 -7.22 10.23
C ASN A 115 6.35 -7.92 10.86
N LEU A 116 6.54 -9.19 11.17
CA LEU A 116 5.51 -10.05 11.78
C LEU A 116 5.39 -9.88 13.31
N ARG A 117 6.09 -8.94 13.93
CA ARG A 117 5.94 -8.68 15.35
C ARG A 117 4.51 -8.22 15.61
N PRO A 118 3.79 -8.84 16.57
CA PRO A 118 2.46 -8.38 16.93
C PRO A 118 2.52 -6.91 17.32
N GLU A 119 1.57 -6.13 16.84
CA GLU A 119 1.40 -4.78 17.37
C GLU A 119 1.11 -4.93 18.86
N LYS A 120 1.96 -4.33 19.72
CA LYS A 120 1.51 -4.11 21.08
C LYS A 120 0.18 -3.38 20.95
N ALA A 121 -0.86 -3.96 21.51
CA ALA A 121 -2.20 -3.41 21.50
C ALA A 121 -2.18 -2.04 22.20
N SER A 122 -1.69 -1.03 21.49
CA SER A 122 -1.97 0.37 21.78
C SER A 122 -3.32 0.72 21.15
N LEU A 123 -4.30 -0.15 21.38
CA LEU A 123 -5.66 -0.02 20.87
C LEU A 123 -6.42 1.14 21.51
N LEU A 124 -5.76 2.01 22.25
CA LEU A 124 -6.45 3.11 22.94
C LEU A 124 -5.70 4.44 22.89
N SER A 125 -4.91 4.72 21.86
CA SER A 125 -4.46 6.11 21.68
C SER A 125 -3.92 6.33 20.28
N LYS A 126 -4.73 6.92 19.46
CA LYS A 126 -4.38 8.10 18.64
C LYS A 126 -5.27 8.32 17.41
N ASN A 127 -6.56 8.11 17.44
CA ASN A 127 -7.47 8.82 16.54
C ASN A 127 -8.95 8.57 16.87
N GLY A 128 -9.24 8.23 18.10
CA GLY A 128 -10.54 8.59 18.64
C GLY A 128 -10.38 10.00 19.19
N SER A 129 -11.07 10.98 18.63
CA SER A 129 -11.38 12.17 19.39
C SER A 129 -12.18 11.69 20.59
N ALA A 130 -11.47 11.34 21.66
CA ALA A 130 -12.10 11.17 22.95
C ALA A 130 -12.83 12.49 23.17
N MET A 131 -14.16 12.46 23.02
CA MET A 131 -14.96 13.61 23.46
C MET A 131 -14.44 13.93 24.86
N PRO A 132 -13.92 15.14 25.09
CA PRO A 132 -13.33 15.45 26.39
C PRO A 132 -14.37 15.09 27.43
N VAL A 133 -13.94 14.45 28.51
CA VAL A 133 -14.83 13.97 29.60
C VAL A 133 -15.81 15.06 30.04
N MET A 134 -15.41 16.32 29.92
CA MET A 134 -16.28 17.49 30.11
C MET A 134 -17.47 17.54 29.15
N VAL A 135 -17.32 17.17 27.88
CA VAL A 135 -18.45 17.22 26.91
C VAL A 135 -19.45 16.11 27.23
N VAL A 136 -18.96 14.92 27.61
CA VAL A 136 -19.85 13.82 28.06
C VAL A 136 -20.58 14.20 29.35
N ALA A 137 -19.90 14.82 30.30
CA ALA A 137 -20.50 15.29 31.56
C ALA A 137 -21.57 16.37 31.30
N VAL A 138 -21.32 17.32 30.38
CA VAL A 138 -22.29 18.35 30.02
C VAL A 138 -23.53 17.74 29.33
N VAL A 139 -23.35 16.79 28.42
CA VAL A 139 -24.48 16.09 27.76
C VAL A 139 -25.35 15.36 28.78
N ILE A 140 -24.74 14.64 29.73
CA ILE A 140 -25.46 13.94 30.80
C ILE A 140 -26.24 14.94 31.67
N ALA A 141 -25.61 16.06 32.04
CA ALA A 141 -26.28 17.10 32.87
C ALA A 141 -27.48 17.74 32.14
N VAL A 142 -27.36 18.00 30.83
CA VAL A 142 -28.47 18.54 30.02
C VAL A 142 -29.63 17.55 29.92
N ILE A 143 -29.33 16.27 29.70
CA ILE A 143 -30.36 15.21 29.66
C ILE A 143 -31.07 15.09 31.02
N ALA A 144 -30.32 15.08 32.12
CA ALA A 144 -30.88 15.01 33.46
C ALA A 144 -31.81 16.23 33.75
N ALA A 145 -31.35 17.44 33.41
CA ALA A 145 -32.19 18.66 33.56
C ALA A 145 -33.46 18.60 32.72
N ALA A 146 -33.42 18.12 31.50
CA ALA A 146 -34.56 17.93 30.63
C ALA A 146 -35.59 16.94 31.23
N VAL A 147 -35.13 15.82 31.76
CA VAL A 147 -35.95 14.82 32.42
C VAL A 147 -36.64 15.40 33.65
N VAL A 148 -35.89 16.13 34.50
CA VAL A 148 -36.47 16.79 35.68
C VAL A 148 -37.52 17.81 35.30
N LEU A 149 -37.32 18.60 34.23
CA LEU A 149 -38.29 19.55 33.74
C LEU A 149 -39.55 18.86 33.18
N MET A 150 -39.39 17.75 32.49
CA MET A 150 -40.51 16.95 31.99
C MET A 150 -41.37 16.37 33.16
N LEU A 151 -40.71 15.82 34.18
CA LEU A 151 -41.40 15.30 35.35
C LEU A 151 -42.13 16.40 36.14
N LYS A 152 -41.54 17.58 36.32
CA LYS A 152 -42.20 18.74 36.94
C LYS A 152 -43.40 19.24 36.16
N ARG A 153 -43.36 19.20 34.83
CA ARG A 153 -44.51 19.57 33.96
C ARG A 153 -45.63 18.57 34.06
N ARG A 154 -45.34 17.29 34.24
CA ARG A 154 -46.32 16.22 34.40
C ARG A 154 -47.08 16.34 35.71
N ASN A 155 -46.35 16.56 36.83
CA ASN A 155 -46.94 16.72 38.18
C ASN A 155 -47.72 18.05 38.35
N LYS A 156 -47.68 19.02 37.41
CA LYS A 156 -48.49 20.22 37.44
C LYS A 156 -49.81 20.09 36.69
N LYS A 157 -50.04 18.96 36.02
CA LYS A 157 -51.26 18.70 35.23
C LYS A 157 -52.21 17.73 35.93
N GLU A 158 -51.78 17.17 37.07
CA GLU A 158 -52.64 16.47 38.05
C GLU A 158 -53.04 17.47 39.16
#